data_a6ea28e981cf063269ef20ceb70707a5
#
_entry.id   a6ea28e981cf063269ef20ceb70707a5
#
_cell.length_a   1.000
_cell.length_b   1.000
_cell.length_c   1.000
_cell.angle_alpha   90.00
_cell.angle_beta   90.00
_cell.angle_gamma   90.00
#
_symmetry.space_group_name_H-M   'P 1'
#
loop_
_entity.id
_entity.type
_entity.pdbx_description
1 polymer ?
#
loop_
_entity_poly.entity_id
_entity_poly.type
_entity_poly.pdbx_seq_one_letter_code
_entity_poly.pdbx_strand_id
1 'polypeptide(L)' 'MDFKPEKYKKGEMVRYFKYNDTLGIVLGQDGSKVVVQWVAWAGHPDLSVARGPLPMYKVKRVKG' A
#
# COMPACT_ATOMS: atom_id res chain seq x y z
N MET A 1 -5.91 24.06 -10.40
CA MET A 1 -5.90 23.26 -9.21
C MET A 1 -4.66 22.37 -9.14
N ASP A 2 -4.00 22.43 -8.04
CA ASP A 2 -2.81 21.63 -7.89
C ASP A 2 -3.14 20.23 -7.47
N PHE A 3 -2.93 19.31 -8.35
CA PHE A 3 -3.04 17.93 -8.00
C PHE A 3 -1.66 17.38 -7.72
N LYS A 4 -1.43 17.01 -6.50
CA LYS A 4 -0.16 16.39 -6.14
C LYS A 4 -0.41 14.94 -5.81
N PRO A 5 0.28 14.01 -6.46
CA PRO A 5 0.18 12.63 -6.05
C PRO A 5 0.66 12.50 -4.62
N GLU A 6 -0.06 11.70 -3.87
CA GLU A 6 0.33 11.47 -2.49
C GLU A 6 1.66 10.76 -2.44
N LYS A 7 2.44 11.14 -1.46
CA LYS A 7 3.70 10.45 -1.23
C LYS A 7 3.60 9.62 0.02
N TYR A 8 4.05 8.41 -0.07
CA TYR A 8 4.08 7.50 1.06
C TYR A 8 5.49 7.48 1.62
N LYS A 9 5.58 7.44 2.93
CA LYS A 9 6.86 7.41 3.61
C LYS A 9 7.17 5.98 4.04
N LYS A 10 8.44 5.66 4.03
CA LYS A 10 8.90 4.39 4.53
C LYS A 10 8.41 4.17 5.96
N GLY A 11 7.83 3.01 6.22
CA GLY A 11 7.29 2.69 7.53
C GLY A 11 5.84 3.04 7.71
N GLU A 12 5.23 3.72 6.74
CA GLU A 12 3.83 4.09 6.82
C GLU A 12 2.96 2.86 6.64
N MET A 13 1.83 2.83 7.35
CA MET A 13 0.92 1.70 7.24
C MET A 13 -0.14 1.97 6.20
N VAL A 14 -0.46 0.94 5.42
CA VAL A 14 -1.45 1.03 4.35
C VAL A 14 -2.31 -0.22 4.35
N ARG A 15 -3.45 -0.12 3.66
CA ARG A 15 -4.33 -1.27 3.39
C ARG A 15 -4.45 -1.42 1.89
N TYR A 16 -4.75 -2.63 1.45
CA TYR A 16 -5.06 -2.83 0.04
C TYR A 16 -6.43 -2.23 -0.25
N PHE A 17 -6.58 -1.64 -1.42
CA PHE A 17 -7.78 -0.86 -1.70
C PHE A 17 -9.05 -1.71 -1.71
N LYS A 18 -8.95 -2.98 -2.02
CA LYS A 18 -10.11 -3.88 -2.06
C LYS A 18 -10.42 -4.51 -0.70
N TYR A 19 -9.45 -4.60 0.17
CA TYR A 19 -9.59 -5.40 1.38
C TYR A 19 -9.27 -4.54 2.59
N ASN A 20 -10.29 -4.13 3.30
CA ASN A 20 -10.11 -3.27 4.47
C ASN A 20 -9.47 -4.01 5.66
N ASP A 21 -9.43 -5.32 5.60
CA ASP A 21 -8.90 -6.13 6.67
C ASP A 21 -7.45 -6.54 6.45
N THR A 22 -6.76 -5.85 5.57
CA THR A 22 -5.36 -6.11 5.29
C THR A 22 -4.48 -5.03 5.88
N LEU A 23 -3.20 -5.34 6.03
CA LEU A 23 -2.25 -4.37 6.56
C LEU A 23 -0.91 -4.57 5.90
N GLY A 24 -0.34 -3.48 5.43
CA GLY A 24 0.98 -3.48 4.83
C GLY A 24 1.81 -2.33 5.35
N ILE A 25 3.11 -2.44 5.15
CA ILE A 25 4.05 -1.40 5.55
C ILE A 25 4.79 -0.95 4.31
N VAL A 26 4.83 0.36 4.11
CA VAL A 26 5.51 0.94 2.97
C VAL A 26 7.01 0.80 3.15
N LEU A 27 7.68 0.22 2.17
CA LEU A 27 9.13 0.10 2.16
C LEU A 27 9.77 1.25 1.41
N GLY A 28 9.04 1.88 0.53
CA GLY A 28 9.55 3.00 -0.24
C GLY A 28 8.58 3.35 -1.35
N GLN A 29 8.90 4.38 -2.09
CA GLN A 29 8.10 4.80 -3.22
C GLN A 29 9.01 5.02 -4.42
N ASP A 30 8.57 4.52 -5.56
CA ASP A 30 9.32 4.65 -6.81
C ASP A 30 8.39 5.29 -7.82
N GLY A 31 8.54 6.60 -8.01
CA GLY A 31 7.68 7.35 -8.91
C GLY A 31 6.24 7.29 -8.45
N SER A 32 5.36 6.80 -9.30
CA SER A 32 3.94 6.68 -8.99
C SER A 32 3.59 5.35 -8.36
N LYS A 33 4.57 4.53 -8.04
CA LYS A 33 4.34 3.23 -7.44
C LYS A 33 4.92 3.18 -6.05
N VAL A 34 4.30 2.39 -5.20
CA VAL A 34 4.73 2.26 -3.82
C VAL A 34 5.08 0.80 -3.56
N VAL A 35 6.19 0.58 -2.88
CA VAL A 35 6.64 -0.76 -2.53
C VAL A 35 6.11 -1.07 -1.14
N VAL A 36 5.36 -2.15 -1.02
CA VAL A 36 4.69 -2.48 0.23
C VAL A 36 5.01 -3.92 0.61
N GLN A 37 5.26 -4.13 1.88
CA GLN A 37 5.36 -5.46 2.44
C GLN A 37 4.07 -5.73 3.21
N TRP A 38 3.34 -6.74 2.80
CA TRP A 38 2.09 -7.09 3.46
C TRP A 38 2.40 -7.93 4.68
N VAL A 39 1.89 -7.49 5.82
CA VAL A 39 2.11 -8.18 7.10
C VAL A 39 0.86 -8.92 7.55
N ALA A 40 -0.31 -8.53 7.07
CA ALA A 40 -1.55 -9.24 7.36
C ALA A 40 -2.43 -9.13 6.12
N TRP A 41 -2.89 -10.26 5.64
CA TRP A 41 -3.73 -10.28 4.44
C TRP A 41 -5.03 -11.06 4.66
N ALA A 42 -5.35 -11.37 5.90
CA ALA A 42 -6.67 -11.83 6.35
C ALA A 42 -7.27 -12.93 5.46
N GLY A 43 -6.46 -13.87 5.03
CA GLY A 43 -6.96 -14.96 4.21
C GLY A 43 -7.10 -14.63 2.73
N HIS A 44 -6.55 -13.51 2.28
CA HIS A 44 -6.53 -13.17 0.86
C HIS A 44 -5.19 -13.61 0.26
N PRO A 45 -5.08 -14.83 -0.23
CA PRO A 45 -3.77 -15.35 -0.67
C PRO A 45 -3.19 -14.61 -1.87
N ASP A 46 -4.01 -13.91 -2.61
CA ASP A 46 -3.50 -13.13 -3.74
C ASP A 46 -2.58 -12.00 -3.26
N LEU A 47 -2.72 -11.55 -2.02
CA LEU A 47 -1.84 -10.51 -1.50
C LEU A 47 -0.46 -11.04 -1.15
N SER A 48 -0.33 -12.34 -0.95
CA SER A 48 0.97 -12.89 -0.66
C SER A 48 1.92 -12.75 -1.83
N VAL A 49 1.38 -12.61 -3.04
CA VAL A 49 2.17 -12.41 -4.25
C VAL A 49 2.09 -10.98 -4.76
N ALA A 50 1.30 -10.13 -4.12
CA ALA A 50 1.17 -8.73 -4.51
C ALA A 50 2.29 -7.90 -3.88
N ARG A 51 3.49 -8.41 -3.92
CA ARG A 51 4.65 -7.71 -3.41
C ARG A 51 5.23 -6.83 -4.48
N GLY A 52 6.01 -5.88 -4.03
CA GLY A 52 6.74 -5.05 -4.94
C GLY A 52 5.93 -3.84 -5.33
N PRO A 53 6.34 -3.15 -6.39
CA PRO A 53 5.73 -1.87 -6.70
C PRO A 53 4.27 -2.03 -7.08
N LEU A 54 3.41 -1.27 -6.41
CA LEU A 54 2.00 -1.21 -6.71
C LEU A 54 1.63 0.21 -7.06
N PRO A 55 0.72 0.42 -8.01
CA PRO A 55 0.21 1.77 -8.24
C PRO A 55 -0.37 2.34 -6.95
N MET A 56 -0.16 3.62 -6.72
CA MET A 56 -0.60 4.23 -5.47
C MET A 56 -2.10 4.11 -5.25
N TYR A 57 -2.89 4.02 -6.32
CA TYR A 57 -4.33 3.92 -6.17
C TYR A 57 -4.77 2.55 -5.62
N LYS A 58 -3.87 1.58 -5.60
CA LYS A 58 -4.21 0.25 -5.08
C LYS A 58 -3.96 0.12 -3.58
N VAL A 59 -3.46 1.16 -2.96
CA VAL A 59 -3.27 1.17 -1.51
C VAL A 59 -3.91 2.42 -0.95
N LYS A 60 -4.27 2.36 0.32
CA LYS A 60 -4.80 3.52 1.01
C LYS A 60 -4.21 3.57 2.41
N ARG A 61 -4.07 4.78 2.93
CA ARG A 61 -3.50 4.96 4.25
C ARG A 61 -4.44 4.45 5.32
N VAL A 62 -3.82 3.88 6.34
CA VAL A 62 -4.55 3.54 7.54
C VAL A 62 -4.66 4.82 8.36
N LYS A 63 -5.88 5.23 8.64
CA LYS A 63 -6.10 6.37 9.50
C LYS A 63 -6.17 5.88 10.94
N GLY A 64 -5.26 6.38 11.71
CA GLY A 64 -5.17 5.98 13.10
C GLY A 64 -6.11 6.71 13.99
#